data_bfd895e9f9d8ff094ffe06bbf8d24f3e
#
_entry.id   bfd895e9f9d8ff094ffe06bbf8d24f3e
#
_cell.length_a   1.000
_cell.length_b   1.000
_cell.length_c   1.000
_cell.angle_alpha   90.00
_cell.angle_beta   90.00
_cell.angle_gamma   90.00
#
_symmetry.space_group_name_H-M   'P 1'
#
loop_
_entity.id
_entity.type
_entity.pdbx_description
1 polymer ?
#
loop_
_entity_poly.entity_id
_entity_poly.type
_entity_poly.pdbx_seq_one_letter_code
_entity_poly.pdbx_strand_id
1 'polypeptide(L)'
;MEKFSDFISEQKNEQPYKLVVFQYSAHYVRDVEDTSLGQITELLQKSAKSVGVKMHSVDFNGLYLKEKNGKQFLNSFKFGKDGVTVFPDMKEDNKEKYYQEPIEINPKDTLIMPRGLGTTGFTNNRNWTDLISKLELNGYTTINSLKNWDICSSKYYTDIVCRNVGLRTPKTVAIAYSEDTERAVKELNTKFPIILKSSTGTQTGIGVLIIESMRSLHAAVQMLLLYNKFLPIVIQEYIKTDYDVRVIILDNKVLGAMKRNVITGDIRSNVSMGATAEKIDLTELEINDSIKAAKATEGRLVGVDFIPSKNREKEQPYILEVNSMPGFGGIEKLQKGLTADILTHFKNRENWRKQWENKWYKHWKIMQKHRLQNIRWM
;
A
#
# COMPACT_ATOMS: atom_id res chain seq x y z
N MET A 1 15.07 19.17 24.21
CA MET A 1 16.08 19.82 23.34
C MET A 1 16.99 18.72 22.81
N GLU A 2 16.75 18.23 21.60
CA GLU A 2 17.70 17.36 20.90
C GLU A 2 18.98 18.14 20.68
N LYS A 3 20.11 17.53 20.99
CA LYS A 3 21.40 18.21 20.93
C LYS A 3 21.74 18.51 19.46
N PHE A 4 22.21 19.71 19.21
CA PHE A 4 22.69 20.20 17.90
C PHE A 4 23.73 19.26 17.25
N SER A 5 24.41 18.43 18.06
CA SER A 5 25.32 17.35 17.64
C SER A 5 24.62 16.22 16.87
N ASP A 6 23.36 15.92 17.19
CA ASP A 6 22.60 14.81 16.56
C ASP A 6 22.10 15.24 15.19
N PHE A 7 21.75 16.53 15.05
CA PHE A 7 21.39 17.12 13.75
C PHE A 7 22.59 17.15 12.76
N ILE A 8 23.81 17.42 13.25
CA ILE A 8 25.02 17.42 12.42
C ILE A 8 25.46 16.00 12.05
N SER A 9 25.19 14.98 12.90
CA SER A 9 25.51 13.58 12.58
C SER A 9 24.56 13.01 11.52
N GLU A 10 23.31 13.42 11.49
CA GLU A 10 22.35 13.02 10.44
C GLU A 10 22.74 13.58 9.06
N GLN A 11 23.27 14.81 8.97
CA GLN A 11 23.70 15.41 7.69
C GLN A 11 24.91 14.70 7.07
N LYS A 12 25.78 14.04 7.85
CA LYS A 12 27.00 13.38 7.33
C LYS A 12 26.72 12.11 6.52
N ASN A 13 25.52 11.51 6.63
CA ASN A 13 25.14 10.26 5.93
C ASN A 13 24.15 10.48 4.79
N GLU A 14 23.80 11.73 4.47
CA GLU A 14 22.90 12.03 3.34
C GLU A 14 23.62 11.82 2.00
N GLN A 15 23.10 10.90 1.19
CA GLN A 15 23.60 10.60 -0.14
C GLN A 15 22.53 10.84 -1.20
N PRO A 16 22.87 11.45 -2.34
CA PRO A 16 21.94 11.57 -3.44
C PRO A 16 21.51 10.18 -3.91
N TYR A 17 20.24 10.05 -4.26
CA TYR A 17 19.70 8.79 -4.78
C TYR A 17 18.75 9.04 -5.95
N LYS A 18 18.49 7.97 -6.68
CA LYS A 18 17.56 7.92 -7.77
C LYS A 18 16.27 7.25 -7.26
N LEU A 19 15.14 7.92 -7.42
CA LEU A 19 13.83 7.36 -7.14
C LEU A 19 13.20 6.89 -8.44
N VAL A 20 12.89 5.59 -8.53
CA VAL A 20 12.10 5.06 -9.66
C VAL A 20 10.72 4.70 -9.16
N VAL A 21 9.71 5.42 -9.64
CA VAL A 21 8.31 5.21 -9.29
C VAL A 21 7.65 4.39 -10.40
N PHE A 22 7.17 3.20 -10.06
CA PHE A 22 6.33 2.42 -10.95
C PHE A 22 4.90 2.91 -10.82
N GLN A 23 4.27 3.19 -11.92
CA GLN A 23 2.88 3.66 -11.93
C GLN A 23 2.09 2.98 -13.04
N TYR A 24 0.78 3.09 -12.95
CA TYR A 24 -0.14 2.62 -13.95
C TYR A 24 -0.68 3.79 -14.75
N SER A 25 -0.74 3.64 -16.08
CA SER A 25 -1.38 4.64 -16.93
C SER A 25 -2.91 4.56 -16.79
N ALA A 26 -3.56 5.71 -16.71
CA ALA A 26 -5.00 5.84 -16.54
C ALA A 26 -5.86 5.26 -17.68
N HIS A 27 -5.27 4.85 -18.81
CA HIS A 27 -6.01 4.38 -20.00
C HIS A 27 -6.79 3.07 -19.81
N TYR A 28 -6.41 2.24 -18.80
CA TYR A 28 -7.17 1.01 -18.51
C TYR A 28 -8.28 1.20 -17.48
N VAL A 29 -8.38 2.39 -16.87
CA VAL A 29 -9.42 2.73 -15.91
C VAL A 29 -10.40 3.70 -16.59
N ARG A 30 -11.06 3.23 -17.67
CA ARG A 30 -11.99 4.07 -18.47
C ARG A 30 -13.18 4.61 -17.70
N ASP A 31 -13.49 4.06 -16.52
CA ASP A 31 -14.69 4.41 -15.76
C ASP A 31 -14.45 5.02 -14.37
N VAL A 32 -13.19 5.22 -13.99
CA VAL A 32 -12.85 5.90 -12.73
C VAL A 32 -11.77 6.92 -13.03
N GLU A 33 -12.13 8.19 -12.98
CA GLU A 33 -11.16 9.28 -12.86
C GLU A 33 -10.40 9.14 -11.53
N ASP A 34 -9.57 8.09 -11.37
CA ASP A 34 -8.67 7.98 -10.25
C ASP A 34 -7.47 8.92 -10.44
N THR A 35 -7.76 10.20 -10.31
CA THR A 35 -6.78 11.29 -10.29
C THR A 35 -5.80 11.15 -9.13
N SER A 36 -6.05 10.24 -8.18
CA SER A 36 -5.26 10.11 -6.95
C SER A 36 -3.83 9.63 -7.19
N LEU A 37 -3.61 8.69 -8.12
CA LEU A 37 -2.28 8.20 -8.48
C LEU A 37 -1.46 9.27 -9.21
N GLY A 38 -2.08 9.99 -10.14
CA GLY A 38 -1.48 11.14 -10.82
C GLY A 38 -1.07 12.21 -9.82
N GLN A 39 -1.96 12.60 -8.90
CA GLN A 39 -1.68 13.59 -7.87
C GLN A 39 -0.49 13.21 -6.98
N ILE A 40 -0.38 11.95 -6.55
CA ILE A 40 0.76 11.50 -5.73
C ILE A 40 2.07 11.52 -6.53
N THR A 41 2.04 11.12 -7.80
CA THR A 41 3.22 11.17 -8.67
C THR A 41 3.69 12.60 -8.88
N GLU A 42 2.77 13.54 -9.12
CA GLU A 42 3.09 14.98 -9.22
C GLU A 42 3.68 15.54 -7.92
N LEU A 43 3.11 15.19 -6.76
CA LEU A 43 3.64 15.58 -5.45
C LEU A 43 5.06 15.06 -5.25
N LEU A 44 5.30 13.79 -5.56
CA LEU A 44 6.62 13.17 -5.49
C LEU A 44 7.60 13.87 -6.43
N GLN A 45 7.22 14.16 -7.67
CA GLN A 45 8.06 14.80 -8.66
C GLN A 45 8.45 16.22 -8.24
N LYS A 46 7.46 17.00 -7.76
CA LYS A 46 7.68 18.37 -7.26
C LYS A 46 8.61 18.36 -6.04
N SER A 47 8.35 17.49 -5.08
CA SER A 47 9.16 17.37 -3.87
C SER A 47 10.55 16.80 -4.15
N ALA A 48 10.69 15.82 -5.06
CA ALA A 48 11.99 15.29 -5.47
C ALA A 48 12.91 16.38 -6.00
N LYS A 49 12.37 17.27 -6.85
CA LYS A 49 13.12 18.42 -7.35
C LYS A 49 13.57 19.38 -6.23
N SER A 50 12.70 19.63 -5.24
CA SER A 50 13.02 20.55 -4.13
C SER A 50 14.08 20.00 -3.18
N VAL A 51 14.11 18.67 -2.98
CA VAL A 51 15.09 18.00 -2.09
C VAL A 51 16.30 17.42 -2.82
N GLY A 52 16.46 17.65 -4.12
CA GLY A 52 17.62 17.19 -4.90
C GLY A 52 17.65 15.67 -5.14
N VAL A 53 16.49 15.02 -5.26
CA VAL A 53 16.35 13.59 -5.61
C VAL A 53 16.02 13.48 -7.10
N LYS A 54 16.75 12.63 -7.81
CA LYS A 54 16.48 12.36 -9.23
C LYS A 54 15.35 11.34 -9.35
N MET A 55 14.17 11.79 -9.76
CA MET A 55 13.00 10.93 -9.93
C MET A 55 12.80 10.52 -11.39
N HIS A 56 12.46 9.26 -11.59
CA HIS A 56 11.99 8.68 -12.85
C HIS A 56 10.66 7.98 -12.63
N SER A 57 9.74 8.14 -13.57
CA SER A 57 8.50 7.36 -13.62
C SER A 57 8.60 6.30 -14.70
N VAL A 58 8.13 5.09 -14.39
CA VAL A 58 8.01 3.99 -15.34
C VAL A 58 6.60 3.43 -15.29
N ASP A 59 6.08 3.04 -16.45
CA ASP A 59 4.77 2.40 -16.54
C ASP A 59 4.93 0.90 -16.36
N PHE A 60 4.01 0.26 -15.62
CA PHE A 60 3.96 -1.19 -15.56
C PHE A 60 3.73 -1.83 -16.94
N ASN A 61 3.08 -1.10 -17.86
CA ASN A 61 2.95 -1.54 -19.24
C ASN A 61 4.30 -1.44 -19.96
N GLY A 62 4.69 -2.50 -20.62
CA GLY A 62 5.98 -2.59 -21.30
C GLY A 62 7.19 -2.57 -20.35
N LEU A 63 6.98 -2.72 -19.04
CA LEU A 63 8.06 -2.73 -18.05
C LEU A 63 8.85 -4.04 -18.11
N TYR A 64 10.16 -3.93 -18.29
CA TYR A 64 11.08 -5.05 -18.22
C TYR A 64 12.47 -4.62 -17.72
N LEU A 65 13.20 -5.58 -17.18
CA LEU A 65 14.58 -5.41 -16.74
C LEU A 65 15.53 -5.96 -17.82
N LYS A 66 16.46 -5.12 -18.26
CA LYS A 66 17.51 -5.48 -19.22
C LYS A 66 18.86 -5.45 -18.51
N GLU A 67 19.69 -6.45 -18.82
CA GLU A 67 21.08 -6.50 -18.35
C GLU A 67 22.02 -6.33 -19.56
N LYS A 68 22.97 -5.41 -19.44
CA LYS A 68 23.97 -5.16 -20.49
C LYS A 68 25.29 -4.71 -19.83
N ASN A 69 26.38 -5.39 -20.16
CA ASN A 69 27.74 -5.09 -19.67
C ASN A 69 27.81 -4.99 -18.12
N GLY A 70 27.14 -5.89 -17.41
CA GLY A 70 27.10 -5.91 -15.94
C GLY A 70 26.25 -4.81 -15.30
N LYS A 71 25.55 -4.02 -16.08
CA LYS A 71 24.62 -2.98 -15.64
C LYS A 71 23.19 -3.41 -15.85
N GLN A 72 22.29 -2.91 -15.01
CA GLN A 72 20.85 -3.17 -15.08
C GLN A 72 20.11 -1.90 -15.50
N PHE A 73 19.12 -2.09 -16.35
CA PHE A 73 18.30 -1.02 -16.92
C PHE A 73 16.82 -1.39 -16.83
N LEU A 74 16.01 -0.47 -16.35
CA LEU A 74 14.55 -0.55 -16.47
C LEU A 74 14.11 0.13 -17.75
N ASN A 75 13.21 -0.52 -18.46
CA ASN A 75 12.60 -0.01 -19.66
C ASN A 75 11.08 -0.14 -19.57
N SER A 76 10.33 0.83 -20.07
CA SER A 76 8.87 0.80 -20.14
C SER A 76 8.38 1.64 -21.31
N PHE A 77 7.09 1.55 -21.61
CA PHE A 77 6.49 2.48 -22.56
C PHE A 77 6.62 3.91 -22.04
N LYS A 78 6.76 4.86 -22.94
CA LYS A 78 6.82 6.29 -22.63
C LYS A 78 5.43 6.84 -22.34
N PHE A 79 5.41 7.90 -21.54
CA PHE A 79 4.21 8.70 -21.31
C PHE A 79 4.07 9.76 -22.39
N GLY A 80 2.85 10.01 -22.86
CA GLY A 80 2.47 11.15 -23.66
C GLY A 80 2.52 12.48 -22.89
N LYS A 81 2.22 13.57 -23.56
CA LYS A 81 2.19 14.91 -22.94
C LYS A 81 1.12 15.06 -21.85
N ASP A 82 0.07 14.24 -21.94
CA ASP A 82 -1.04 14.16 -20.99
C ASP A 82 -0.75 13.22 -19.82
N GLY A 83 0.45 12.62 -19.76
CA GLY A 83 0.82 11.63 -18.74
C GLY A 83 0.26 10.24 -18.97
N VAL A 84 -0.38 10.02 -20.11
CA VAL A 84 -0.96 8.72 -20.51
C VAL A 84 0.07 7.90 -21.27
N THR A 85 0.06 6.58 -21.09
CA THR A 85 0.98 5.68 -21.80
C THR A 85 0.70 5.67 -23.29
N VAL A 86 1.76 5.79 -24.09
CA VAL A 86 1.70 5.64 -25.54
C VAL A 86 1.90 4.17 -25.89
N PHE A 87 0.82 3.49 -26.25
CA PHE A 87 0.87 2.07 -26.63
C PHE A 87 1.38 1.88 -28.04
N PRO A 88 2.17 0.81 -28.30
CA PRO A 88 2.59 0.47 -29.64
C PRO A 88 1.40 0.13 -30.55
N ASP A 89 1.40 0.67 -31.75
CA ASP A 89 0.55 0.13 -32.80
C ASP A 89 1.09 -1.25 -33.18
N MET A 90 0.25 -2.27 -33.02
CA MET A 90 0.62 -3.67 -33.32
C MET A 90 0.96 -3.90 -34.79
N LYS A 91 0.51 -3.03 -35.71
CA LYS A 91 0.78 -3.07 -37.16
C LYS A 91 2.11 -2.43 -37.55
N GLU A 92 2.74 -1.68 -36.65
CA GLU A 92 4.02 -1.04 -36.94
C GLU A 92 5.21 -1.96 -36.68
N ASP A 93 6.19 -1.94 -37.60
CA ASP A 93 7.41 -2.74 -37.49
C ASP A 93 8.38 -2.20 -36.43
N ASN A 94 8.53 -0.89 -36.34
CA ASN A 94 9.43 -0.26 -35.36
C ASN A 94 8.70 0.12 -34.07
N LYS A 95 8.73 -0.76 -33.08
CA LYS A 95 8.13 -0.55 -31.77
C LYS A 95 9.04 0.17 -30.76
N GLU A 96 10.33 0.30 -31.04
CA GLU A 96 11.30 0.97 -30.12
C GLU A 96 10.92 2.42 -29.83
N LYS A 97 10.31 3.12 -30.78
CA LYS A 97 9.84 4.51 -30.61
C LYS A 97 8.79 4.69 -29.50
N TYR A 98 8.14 3.61 -29.05
CA TYR A 98 7.14 3.63 -27.98
C TYR A 98 7.74 3.46 -26.60
N TYR A 99 9.00 3.06 -26.51
CA TYR A 99 9.71 2.94 -25.25
C TYR A 99 10.41 4.27 -24.89
N GLN A 100 10.47 4.52 -23.59
CA GLN A 100 11.30 5.60 -23.07
C GLN A 100 12.79 5.19 -23.11
N GLU A 101 13.68 6.18 -22.90
CA GLU A 101 15.11 5.88 -22.73
C GLU A 101 15.31 4.95 -21.53
N PRO A 102 16.15 3.92 -21.65
CA PRO A 102 16.41 2.97 -20.56
C PRO A 102 17.01 3.67 -19.34
N ILE A 103 16.44 3.40 -18.18
CA ILE A 103 16.89 3.99 -16.92
C ILE A 103 17.92 3.03 -16.30
N GLU A 104 19.19 3.44 -16.25
CA GLU A 104 20.22 2.69 -15.53
C GLU A 104 19.91 2.70 -14.04
N ILE A 105 19.85 1.51 -13.42
CA ILE A 105 19.57 1.31 -12.00
C ILE A 105 20.68 0.55 -11.30
N ASN A 106 20.91 0.85 -10.03
CA ASN A 106 21.89 0.19 -9.19
C ASN A 106 21.37 0.09 -7.75
N PRO A 107 21.47 -1.09 -7.07
CA PRO A 107 20.96 -1.24 -5.70
C PRO A 107 21.59 -0.27 -4.70
N LYS A 108 22.77 0.28 -5.00
CA LYS A 108 23.45 1.23 -4.11
C LYS A 108 22.89 2.65 -4.17
N ASP A 109 22.23 3.03 -5.25
CA ASP A 109 21.76 4.41 -5.46
C ASP A 109 20.32 4.54 -5.94
N THR A 110 19.62 3.42 -6.15
CA THR A 110 18.26 3.42 -6.69
C THR A 110 17.27 2.87 -5.68
N LEU A 111 16.31 3.71 -5.30
CA LEU A 111 15.14 3.35 -4.51
C LEU A 111 13.96 3.12 -5.45
N ILE A 112 13.23 2.03 -5.28
CA ILE A 112 12.08 1.68 -6.10
C ILE A 112 10.81 1.86 -5.29
N MET A 113 9.83 2.55 -5.86
CA MET A 113 8.52 2.74 -5.27
C MET A 113 7.44 2.18 -6.23
N PRO A 114 7.01 0.91 -6.03
CA PRO A 114 6.00 0.28 -6.87
C PRO A 114 4.61 0.80 -6.46
N ARG A 115 4.10 1.81 -7.17
CA ARG A 115 2.75 2.33 -6.97
C ARG A 115 1.83 1.81 -8.07
N GLY A 116 0.55 1.58 -7.76
CA GLY A 116 -0.42 1.10 -8.74
C GLY A 116 -0.60 -0.42 -8.79
N LEU A 117 0.16 -1.21 -8.04
CA LEU A 117 -0.16 -2.62 -7.86
C LEU A 117 -1.55 -2.75 -7.20
N GLY A 118 -2.47 -3.45 -7.86
CA GLY A 118 -3.79 -3.73 -7.30
C GLY A 118 -4.86 -2.66 -7.50
N THR A 119 -4.59 -1.54 -8.19
CA THR A 119 -5.59 -0.49 -8.43
C THR A 119 -6.61 -0.82 -9.53
N THR A 120 -6.36 -1.84 -10.35
CA THR A 120 -7.08 -2.05 -11.61
C THR A 120 -7.74 -3.42 -11.76
N GLY A 121 -7.97 -4.15 -10.68
CA GLY A 121 -8.45 -5.54 -10.78
C GLY A 121 -7.42 -6.51 -11.39
N PHE A 122 -6.27 -6.02 -11.84
CA PHE A 122 -5.14 -6.81 -12.33
C PHE A 122 -4.24 -7.30 -11.19
N THR A 123 -4.82 -7.63 -10.05
CA THR A 123 -4.12 -8.17 -8.87
C THR A 123 -3.32 -9.44 -9.17
N ASN A 124 -3.51 -10.03 -10.35
CA ASN A 124 -2.89 -11.28 -10.79
C ASN A 124 -1.87 -11.11 -11.92
N ASN A 125 -1.36 -9.88 -12.18
CA ASN A 125 -0.27 -9.79 -13.15
C ASN A 125 1.03 -10.32 -12.54
N ARG A 126 1.22 -11.61 -12.68
CA ARG A 126 2.37 -12.35 -12.17
C ARG A 126 3.70 -11.73 -12.65
N ASN A 127 3.75 -11.24 -13.88
CA ASN A 127 4.96 -10.66 -14.44
C ASN A 127 5.47 -9.46 -13.63
N TRP A 128 4.57 -8.62 -13.09
CA TRP A 128 4.98 -7.45 -12.30
C TRP A 128 5.46 -7.84 -10.91
N THR A 129 4.78 -8.78 -10.27
CA THR A 129 5.22 -9.28 -8.96
C THR A 129 6.55 -10.04 -9.08
N ASP A 130 6.74 -10.81 -10.15
CA ASP A 130 7.99 -11.50 -10.40
C ASP A 130 9.14 -10.53 -10.70
N LEU A 131 8.88 -9.45 -11.45
CA LEU A 131 9.89 -8.39 -11.67
C LEU A 131 10.28 -7.70 -10.37
N ILE A 132 9.31 -7.32 -9.53
CA ILE A 132 9.60 -6.70 -8.23
C ILE A 132 10.37 -7.68 -7.34
N SER A 133 9.96 -8.97 -7.30
CA SER A 133 10.69 -10.02 -6.59
C SER A 133 12.15 -10.14 -7.08
N LYS A 134 12.38 -10.11 -8.40
CA LYS A 134 13.73 -10.13 -8.97
C LYS A 134 14.54 -8.92 -8.53
N LEU A 135 13.95 -7.73 -8.51
CA LEU A 135 14.62 -6.53 -8.04
C LEU A 135 14.98 -6.63 -6.55
N GLU A 136 14.07 -7.09 -5.70
CA GLU A 136 14.34 -7.32 -4.28
C GLU A 136 15.44 -8.36 -4.07
N LEU A 137 15.43 -9.48 -4.79
CA LEU A 137 16.48 -10.50 -4.75
C LEU A 137 17.84 -9.96 -5.21
N ASN A 138 17.86 -9.01 -6.13
CA ASN A 138 19.08 -8.32 -6.59
C ASN A 138 19.56 -7.21 -5.63
N GLY A 139 18.90 -7.05 -4.47
CA GLY A 139 19.31 -6.12 -3.42
C GLY A 139 18.76 -4.70 -3.56
N TYR A 140 17.79 -4.46 -4.45
CA TYR A 140 17.11 -3.18 -4.51
C TYR A 140 16.19 -2.98 -3.31
N THR A 141 16.17 -1.77 -2.78
CA THR A 141 15.20 -1.37 -1.76
C THR A 141 13.91 -0.96 -2.44
N THR A 142 12.82 -1.63 -2.08
CA THR A 142 11.46 -1.29 -2.52
C THR A 142 10.67 -0.65 -1.38
N ILE A 143 9.86 0.36 -1.66
CA ILE A 143 8.96 1.01 -0.72
C ILE A 143 7.53 0.98 -1.29
N ASN A 144 6.70 0.06 -0.81
CA ASN A 144 7.00 -1.00 0.14
C ASN A 144 7.43 -2.29 -0.57
N SER A 145 7.84 -3.29 0.24
CA SER A 145 8.18 -4.62 -0.26
C SER A 145 6.95 -5.34 -0.81
N LEU A 146 7.20 -6.31 -1.71
CA LEU A 146 6.15 -7.17 -2.23
C LEU A 146 5.42 -7.94 -1.12
N LYS A 147 6.13 -8.33 -0.06
CA LYS A 147 5.50 -8.98 1.10
C LYS A 147 4.52 -8.07 1.84
N ASN A 148 4.89 -6.80 2.07
CA ASN A 148 3.94 -5.84 2.65
C ASN A 148 2.72 -5.65 1.74
N TRP A 149 2.95 -5.53 0.42
CA TRP A 149 1.86 -5.41 -0.54
C TRP A 149 0.93 -6.62 -0.49
N ASP A 150 1.46 -7.85 -0.42
CA ASP A 150 0.66 -9.07 -0.35
C ASP A 150 -0.23 -9.09 0.90
N ILE A 151 0.32 -8.79 2.08
CA ILE A 151 -0.44 -8.70 3.33
C ILE A 151 -1.55 -7.65 3.21
N CYS A 152 -1.20 -6.44 2.74
CA CYS A 152 -2.13 -5.31 2.69
C CYS A 152 -3.16 -5.42 1.54
N SER A 153 -2.90 -6.24 0.52
CA SER A 153 -3.83 -6.48 -0.58
C SER A 153 -5.08 -7.25 -0.16
N SER A 154 -5.01 -7.97 0.96
CA SER A 154 -6.12 -8.71 1.54
C SER A 154 -6.55 -8.11 2.88
N LYS A 155 -7.80 -7.61 2.96
CA LYS A 155 -8.38 -7.09 4.21
C LYS A 155 -8.44 -8.15 5.31
N TYR A 156 -8.69 -9.41 4.92
CA TYR A 156 -8.73 -10.51 5.87
C TYR A 156 -7.33 -10.86 6.39
N TYR A 157 -6.31 -10.85 5.53
CA TYR A 157 -4.94 -11.12 5.96
C TYR A 157 -4.40 -9.99 6.85
N THR A 158 -4.69 -8.73 6.50
CA THR A 158 -4.37 -7.57 7.34
C THR A 158 -5.01 -7.69 8.73
N ASP A 159 -6.28 -8.07 8.79
CA ASP A 159 -7.00 -8.32 10.06
C ASP A 159 -6.31 -9.40 10.91
N ILE A 160 -5.96 -10.54 10.30
CA ILE A 160 -5.26 -11.63 10.99
C ILE A 160 -3.93 -11.15 11.60
N VAL A 161 -3.09 -10.47 10.83
CA VAL A 161 -1.77 -10.04 11.32
C VAL A 161 -1.88 -8.97 12.39
N CYS A 162 -2.86 -8.07 12.30
CA CYS A 162 -3.13 -7.05 13.33
C CYS A 162 -3.61 -7.71 14.64
N ARG A 163 -4.56 -8.64 14.57
CA ARG A 163 -5.03 -9.37 15.76
C ARG A 163 -3.93 -10.19 16.40
N ASN A 164 -3.07 -10.85 15.63
CA ASN A 164 -1.97 -11.66 16.16
C ASN A 164 -0.96 -10.87 16.98
N VAL A 165 -0.87 -9.57 16.78
CA VAL A 165 -0.04 -8.69 17.61
C VAL A 165 -0.85 -7.97 18.70
N GLY A 166 -2.11 -8.35 18.93
CA GLY A 166 -2.97 -7.81 19.97
C GLY A 166 -3.52 -6.41 19.68
N LEU A 167 -3.68 -6.05 18.40
CA LEU A 167 -4.43 -4.88 17.98
C LEU A 167 -5.93 -5.19 17.93
N ARG A 168 -6.75 -4.21 18.26
CA ARG A 168 -8.19 -4.31 18.16
C ARG A 168 -8.61 -4.07 16.71
N THR A 169 -9.37 -5.02 16.15
CA THR A 169 -10.02 -4.91 14.83
C THR A 169 -11.51 -5.21 14.98
N PRO A 170 -12.39 -4.78 14.08
CA PRO A 170 -13.76 -5.28 14.05
C PRO A 170 -13.75 -6.80 13.84
N LYS A 171 -14.66 -7.53 14.49
CA LYS A 171 -14.79 -8.97 14.26
C LYS A 171 -14.97 -9.24 12.78
N THR A 172 -14.24 -10.20 12.23
CA THR A 172 -14.14 -10.44 10.79
C THR A 172 -14.14 -11.92 10.48
N VAL A 173 -14.96 -12.35 9.53
CA VAL A 173 -15.00 -13.71 8.99
C VAL A 173 -14.92 -13.65 7.47
N ALA A 174 -14.11 -14.50 6.86
CA ALA A 174 -14.06 -14.62 5.40
C ALA A 174 -14.87 -15.84 4.94
N ILE A 175 -15.52 -15.71 3.78
CA ILE A 175 -16.21 -16.79 3.09
C ILE A 175 -15.77 -16.88 1.64
N ALA A 176 -15.78 -18.09 1.10
CA ALA A 176 -15.49 -18.38 -0.31
C ALA A 176 -16.76 -18.81 -1.08
N TYR A 177 -17.80 -19.27 -0.38
CA TYR A 177 -19.02 -19.80 -0.96
C TYR A 177 -20.25 -19.21 -0.29
N SER A 178 -21.35 -19.07 -1.04
CA SER A 178 -22.63 -18.55 -0.54
C SER A 178 -23.22 -19.40 0.61
N GLU A 179 -22.97 -20.69 0.59
CA GLU A 179 -23.45 -21.68 1.56
C GLU A 179 -22.84 -21.46 2.96
N ASP A 180 -21.68 -20.78 3.03
CA ASP A 180 -21.01 -20.46 4.30
C ASP A 180 -21.62 -19.25 5.03
N THR A 181 -22.54 -18.53 4.40
CA THR A 181 -23.03 -17.22 4.87
C THR A 181 -23.63 -17.28 6.28
N GLU A 182 -24.50 -18.28 6.55
CA GLU A 182 -25.14 -18.44 7.86
C GLU A 182 -24.14 -18.84 8.94
N ARG A 183 -23.23 -19.75 8.62
CA ARG A 183 -22.15 -20.15 9.51
C ARG A 183 -21.27 -18.95 9.86
N ALA A 184 -20.91 -18.14 8.89
CA ALA A 184 -20.07 -16.96 9.09
C ALA A 184 -20.72 -15.91 10.00
N VAL A 185 -22.02 -15.64 9.85
CA VAL A 185 -22.75 -14.73 10.74
C VAL A 185 -22.83 -15.28 12.16
N LYS A 186 -23.04 -16.59 12.32
CA LYS A 186 -23.03 -17.23 13.63
C LYS A 186 -21.64 -17.15 14.29
N GLU A 187 -20.56 -17.36 13.52
CA GLU A 187 -19.17 -17.26 14.00
C GLU A 187 -18.81 -15.82 14.35
N LEU A 188 -19.26 -14.84 13.55
CA LEU A 188 -19.07 -13.42 13.82
C LEU A 188 -19.64 -13.00 15.17
N ASN A 189 -20.68 -13.69 15.63
CA ASN A 189 -21.35 -13.47 16.92
C ASN A 189 -21.62 -11.97 17.19
N THR A 190 -22.33 -11.34 16.25
CA THR A 190 -22.76 -9.94 16.33
C THR A 190 -24.19 -9.78 15.80
N LYS A 191 -24.81 -8.65 16.10
CA LYS A 191 -26.14 -8.31 15.59
C LYS A 191 -26.02 -7.52 14.29
N PHE A 192 -27.07 -7.58 13.47
CA PHE A 192 -27.23 -6.63 12.36
C PHE A 192 -27.39 -5.19 12.86
N PRO A 193 -26.93 -4.19 12.11
CA PRO A 193 -26.28 -4.31 10.80
C PRO A 193 -24.85 -4.84 10.88
N ILE A 194 -24.39 -5.43 9.76
CA ILE A 194 -23.02 -5.90 9.56
C ILE A 194 -22.46 -5.31 8.26
N ILE A 195 -21.14 -5.41 8.06
CA ILE A 195 -20.48 -4.98 6.83
C ILE A 195 -20.19 -6.18 5.95
N LEU A 196 -20.53 -6.08 4.67
CA LEU A 196 -20.11 -6.99 3.62
C LEU A 196 -19.14 -6.27 2.69
N LYS A 197 -18.00 -6.87 2.39
CA LYS A 197 -17.02 -6.28 1.47
C LYS A 197 -16.18 -7.35 0.77
N SER A 198 -15.60 -7.01 -0.40
CA SER A 198 -14.56 -7.81 -1.00
C SER A 198 -13.30 -7.78 -0.13
N SER A 199 -12.64 -8.93 0.05
CA SER A 199 -11.36 -9.01 0.76
C SER A 199 -10.24 -8.32 -0.02
N THR A 200 -10.23 -8.48 -1.35
CA THR A 200 -9.30 -7.80 -2.24
C THR A 200 -9.93 -6.50 -2.74
N GLY A 201 -9.25 -5.39 -2.54
CA GLY A 201 -9.91 -4.11 -2.57
C GLY A 201 -9.95 -3.37 -3.89
N THR A 202 -11.03 -2.65 -4.07
CA THR A 202 -11.06 -1.41 -4.82
C THR A 202 -10.61 -0.28 -3.88
N GLN A 203 -9.63 0.54 -4.28
CA GLN A 203 -9.11 1.65 -3.45
C GLN A 203 -10.14 2.77 -3.20
N THR A 204 -11.29 2.70 -3.85
CA THR A 204 -12.32 3.76 -3.84
C THR A 204 -13.48 3.49 -2.88
N GLY A 205 -13.43 2.42 -2.06
CA GLY A 205 -14.56 2.04 -1.18
C GLY A 205 -15.76 1.45 -1.91
N ILE A 206 -15.65 1.20 -3.21
CA ILE A 206 -16.66 0.46 -3.98
C ILE A 206 -16.71 -0.97 -3.45
N GLY A 207 -17.93 -1.52 -3.26
CA GLY A 207 -18.12 -2.89 -2.77
C GLY A 207 -18.10 -3.04 -1.24
N VAL A 208 -18.26 -1.96 -0.49
CA VAL A 208 -18.58 -1.99 0.95
C VAL A 208 -20.07 -1.75 1.12
N LEU A 209 -20.77 -2.70 1.74
CA LEU A 209 -22.22 -2.67 1.93
C LEU A 209 -22.58 -2.80 3.40
N ILE A 210 -23.54 -1.99 3.89
CA ILE A 210 -24.25 -2.27 5.15
C ILE A 210 -25.33 -3.28 4.86
N ILE A 211 -25.36 -4.31 5.66
CA ILE A 211 -26.33 -5.39 5.56
C ILE A 211 -27.17 -5.42 6.84
N GLU A 212 -28.46 -5.30 6.70
CA GLU A 212 -29.39 -5.16 7.83
C GLU A 212 -30.12 -6.47 8.20
N SER A 213 -30.03 -7.51 7.34
CA SER A 213 -30.69 -8.78 7.55
C SER A 213 -30.01 -9.94 6.84
N MET A 214 -30.28 -11.19 7.27
CA MET A 214 -29.84 -12.38 6.56
C MET A 214 -30.33 -12.42 5.11
N ARG A 215 -31.55 -11.99 4.84
CA ARG A 215 -32.11 -11.96 3.48
C ARG A 215 -31.27 -11.05 2.55
N SER A 216 -30.96 -9.84 3.01
CA SER A 216 -30.14 -8.90 2.23
C SER A 216 -28.70 -9.40 2.10
N LEU A 217 -28.17 -10.09 3.12
CA LEU A 217 -26.84 -10.70 3.05
C LEU A 217 -26.75 -11.77 1.96
N HIS A 218 -27.68 -12.72 1.94
CA HIS A 218 -27.73 -13.78 0.92
C HIS A 218 -27.82 -13.17 -0.50
N ALA A 219 -28.69 -12.22 -0.71
CA ALA A 219 -28.83 -11.57 -2.02
C ALA A 219 -27.53 -10.86 -2.45
N ALA A 220 -26.90 -10.12 -1.55
CA ALA A 220 -25.66 -9.40 -1.84
C ALA A 220 -24.47 -10.35 -2.12
N VAL A 221 -24.33 -11.43 -1.33
CA VAL A 221 -23.30 -12.45 -1.55
C VAL A 221 -23.49 -13.13 -2.90
N GLN A 222 -24.73 -13.53 -3.24
CA GLN A 222 -25.02 -14.12 -4.55
C GLN A 222 -24.67 -13.19 -5.69
N MET A 223 -25.04 -11.91 -5.61
CA MET A 223 -24.67 -10.90 -6.64
C MET A 223 -23.15 -10.77 -6.81
N LEU A 224 -22.41 -10.70 -5.72
CA LEU A 224 -20.95 -10.59 -5.77
C LEU A 224 -20.31 -11.82 -6.40
N LEU A 225 -20.78 -13.03 -6.07
CA LEU A 225 -20.27 -14.28 -6.61
C LEU A 225 -20.72 -14.53 -8.06
N LEU A 226 -21.85 -13.97 -8.50
CA LEU A 226 -22.23 -13.96 -9.92
C LEU A 226 -21.26 -13.13 -10.76
N TYR A 227 -20.81 -11.99 -10.21
CA TYR A 227 -19.81 -11.15 -10.89
C TYR A 227 -18.43 -11.83 -10.94
N ASN A 228 -18.00 -12.45 -9.84
CA ASN A 228 -16.75 -13.21 -9.78
C ASN A 228 -16.88 -14.37 -8.79
N LYS A 229 -16.96 -15.59 -9.31
CA LYS A 229 -17.11 -16.83 -8.51
C LYS A 229 -16.00 -17.08 -7.51
N PHE A 230 -14.83 -16.47 -7.72
CA PHE A 230 -13.66 -16.60 -6.84
C PHE A 230 -13.38 -15.35 -6.01
N LEU A 231 -14.36 -14.44 -5.93
CA LEU A 231 -14.20 -13.23 -5.13
C LEU A 231 -14.14 -13.58 -3.65
N PRO A 232 -13.03 -13.37 -2.97
CA PRO A 232 -12.98 -13.57 -1.53
C PRO A 232 -13.82 -12.49 -0.83
N ILE A 233 -14.80 -12.92 -0.06
CA ILE A 233 -15.78 -12.06 0.61
C ILE A 233 -15.45 -12.01 2.09
N VAL A 234 -15.56 -10.82 2.68
CA VAL A 234 -15.41 -10.56 4.11
C VAL A 234 -16.72 -10.05 4.68
N ILE A 235 -17.17 -10.71 5.75
CA ILE A 235 -18.28 -10.28 6.60
C ILE A 235 -17.67 -9.75 7.89
N GLN A 236 -18.05 -8.53 8.29
CA GLN A 236 -17.40 -7.82 9.39
C GLN A 236 -18.44 -7.15 10.29
N GLU A 237 -18.12 -7.05 11.58
CA GLU A 237 -18.87 -6.26 12.57
C GLU A 237 -18.98 -4.81 12.12
N TYR A 238 -20.18 -4.23 12.21
CA TYR A 238 -20.39 -2.81 11.96
C TYR A 238 -20.06 -1.99 13.20
N ILE A 239 -19.04 -1.14 13.11
CA ILE A 239 -18.69 -0.18 14.15
C ILE A 239 -19.29 1.17 13.77
N LYS A 240 -20.34 1.60 14.50
CA LYS A 240 -20.95 2.90 14.26
C LYS A 240 -19.99 4.02 14.63
N THR A 241 -19.77 4.92 13.68
CA THR A 241 -18.88 6.08 13.85
C THR A 241 -19.33 7.23 12.96
N ASP A 242 -18.97 8.45 13.32
CA ASP A 242 -19.19 9.66 12.51
C ASP A 242 -17.95 9.99 11.66
N TYR A 243 -16.81 9.36 11.94
CA TYR A 243 -15.56 9.57 11.21
C TYR A 243 -14.60 8.41 11.41
N ASP A 244 -13.67 8.28 10.49
CA ASP A 244 -12.48 7.47 10.65
C ASP A 244 -11.22 8.35 10.60
N VAL A 245 -10.08 7.75 10.91
CA VAL A 245 -8.79 8.42 10.91
C VAL A 245 -7.83 7.68 10.00
N ARG A 246 -7.18 8.42 9.08
CA ARG A 246 -6.03 7.94 8.30
C ARG A 246 -4.75 8.52 8.85
N VAL A 247 -3.80 7.65 9.16
CA VAL A 247 -2.45 8.00 9.64
C VAL A 247 -1.41 7.55 8.63
N ILE A 248 -0.49 8.43 8.26
CA ILE A 248 0.68 8.06 7.43
C ILE A 248 1.85 7.74 8.35
N ILE A 249 2.33 6.52 8.23
CA ILE A 249 3.50 6.01 8.95
C ILE A 249 4.67 5.89 7.99
N LEU A 250 5.84 6.38 8.41
CA LEU A 250 7.12 6.15 7.77
C LEU A 250 8.06 5.48 8.76
N ASP A 251 8.41 4.22 8.49
CA ASP A 251 9.15 3.35 9.42
C ASP A 251 8.45 3.29 10.79
N ASN A 252 8.98 3.98 11.80
CA ASN A 252 8.43 4.00 13.15
C ASN A 252 7.89 5.39 13.55
N LYS A 253 7.63 6.27 12.57
CA LYS A 253 7.19 7.65 12.83
C LYS A 253 5.84 7.93 12.19
N VAL A 254 4.97 8.60 12.91
CA VAL A 254 3.78 9.23 12.34
C VAL A 254 4.24 10.49 11.61
N LEU A 255 3.94 10.57 10.30
CA LEU A 255 4.20 11.78 9.52
C LEU A 255 3.03 12.76 9.54
N GLY A 256 1.82 12.25 9.67
CA GLY A 256 0.62 13.07 9.74
C GLY A 256 -0.63 12.22 9.85
N ALA A 257 -1.72 12.85 10.26
CA ALA A 257 -3.03 12.22 10.39
C ALA A 257 -4.14 13.15 9.89
N MET A 258 -5.21 12.54 9.40
CA MET A 258 -6.43 13.25 9.05
C MET A 258 -7.66 12.47 9.51
N LYS A 259 -8.62 13.21 10.04
CA LYS A 259 -9.99 12.76 10.27
C LYS A 259 -10.75 12.87 8.95
N ARG A 260 -11.50 11.82 8.60
CA ARG A 260 -12.37 11.80 7.42
C ARG A 260 -13.81 11.62 7.91
N ASN A 261 -14.64 12.62 7.71
CA ASN A 261 -16.03 12.57 8.15
C ASN A 261 -16.83 11.64 7.24
N VAL A 262 -17.73 10.83 7.85
CA VAL A 262 -18.66 9.98 7.12
C VAL A 262 -19.66 10.88 6.37
N ILE A 263 -19.94 10.55 5.12
CA ILE A 263 -20.91 11.29 4.31
C ILE A 263 -22.32 11.03 4.86
N THR A 264 -23.11 12.06 5.06
CA THR A 264 -24.48 11.93 5.54
C THR A 264 -25.28 11.01 4.60
N GLY A 265 -25.83 9.93 5.16
CA GLY A 265 -26.58 8.92 4.39
C GLY A 265 -25.70 7.82 3.76
N ASP A 266 -24.40 7.84 4.00
CA ASP A 266 -23.43 6.80 3.61
C ASP A 266 -22.66 6.31 4.84
N ILE A 267 -21.89 5.25 4.69
CA ILE A 267 -20.94 4.73 5.70
C ILE A 267 -19.48 5.03 5.33
N ARG A 268 -19.28 5.56 4.13
CA ARG A 268 -17.95 5.77 3.57
C ARG A 268 -17.44 7.14 3.93
N SER A 269 -16.17 7.18 4.32
CA SER A 269 -15.40 8.38 4.67
C SER A 269 -14.32 8.72 3.65
N ASN A 270 -14.40 8.13 2.44
CA ASN A 270 -13.38 8.36 1.41
C ASN A 270 -13.43 9.78 0.86
N VAL A 271 -12.31 10.50 0.99
CA VAL A 271 -12.17 11.89 0.49
C VAL A 271 -12.36 11.95 -1.04
N SER A 272 -11.97 10.90 -1.77
CA SER A 272 -12.23 10.77 -3.22
C SER A 272 -13.72 10.76 -3.59
N MET A 273 -14.59 10.48 -2.62
CA MET A 273 -16.06 10.48 -2.79
C MET A 273 -16.73 11.73 -2.21
N GLY A 274 -15.98 12.77 -1.86
CA GLY A 274 -16.51 14.04 -1.36
C GLY A 274 -16.56 14.17 0.16
N ALA A 275 -16.01 13.20 0.93
CA ALA A 275 -15.89 13.35 2.37
C ALA A 275 -14.94 14.51 2.73
N THR A 276 -15.28 15.26 3.76
CA THR A 276 -14.42 16.32 4.28
C THR A 276 -13.28 15.73 5.11
N ALA A 277 -12.09 16.31 4.98
CA ALA A 277 -10.92 15.92 5.73
C ALA A 277 -10.42 17.08 6.61
N GLU A 278 -10.09 16.77 7.84
CA GLU A 278 -9.61 17.72 8.83
C GLU A 278 -8.35 17.18 9.52
N LYS A 279 -7.47 18.07 9.97
CA LYS A 279 -6.35 17.68 10.82
C LYS A 279 -6.89 17.13 12.15
N ILE A 280 -6.24 16.10 12.67
CA ILE A 280 -6.56 15.53 13.98
C ILE A 280 -5.28 15.28 14.76
N ASP A 281 -5.32 15.56 16.07
CA ASP A 281 -4.28 15.16 16.99
C ASP A 281 -4.58 13.75 17.51
N LEU A 282 -3.58 12.89 17.42
CA LEU A 282 -3.67 11.51 17.84
C LEU A 282 -3.31 11.38 19.33
N THR A 283 -3.97 10.47 20.03
CA THR A 283 -3.55 10.05 21.36
C THR A 283 -2.29 9.18 21.27
N GLU A 284 -1.57 9.03 22.38
CA GLU A 284 -0.39 8.16 22.44
C GLU A 284 -0.74 6.70 22.09
N LEU A 285 -1.92 6.24 22.52
CA LEU A 285 -2.43 4.90 22.21
C LEU A 285 -2.66 4.71 20.71
N GLU A 286 -3.29 5.68 20.05
CA GLU A 286 -3.54 5.66 18.61
C GLU A 286 -2.23 5.71 17.79
N ILE A 287 -1.24 6.48 18.23
CA ILE A 287 0.10 6.52 17.64
C ILE A 287 0.77 5.15 17.75
N ASN A 288 0.81 4.58 18.95
CA ASN A 288 1.46 3.31 19.21
C ASN A 288 0.79 2.15 18.43
N ASP A 289 -0.54 2.12 18.40
CA ASP A 289 -1.28 1.09 17.67
C ASP A 289 -1.13 1.23 16.16
N SER A 290 -1.07 2.45 15.62
CA SER A 290 -0.81 2.70 14.21
C SER A 290 0.60 2.24 13.81
N ILE A 291 1.62 2.54 14.61
CA ILE A 291 3.00 2.07 14.39
C ILE A 291 3.07 0.54 14.49
N LYS A 292 2.36 -0.05 15.44
CA LYS A 292 2.29 -1.50 15.63
C LYS A 292 1.61 -2.20 14.43
N ALA A 293 0.56 -1.61 13.86
CA ALA A 293 -0.10 -2.10 12.65
C ALA A 293 0.84 -2.04 11.43
N ALA A 294 1.57 -0.93 11.24
CA ALA A 294 2.58 -0.81 10.21
C ALA A 294 3.66 -1.89 10.33
N LYS A 295 4.16 -2.15 11.54
CA LYS A 295 5.15 -3.21 11.80
C LYS A 295 4.59 -4.60 11.56
N ALA A 296 3.35 -4.88 11.97
CA ALA A 296 2.71 -6.18 11.78
C ALA A 296 2.56 -6.54 10.31
N THR A 297 2.31 -5.54 9.45
CA THR A 297 2.25 -5.71 7.99
C THR A 297 3.60 -5.59 7.29
N GLU A 298 4.71 -5.43 8.03
CA GLU A 298 6.06 -5.19 7.49
C GLU A 298 6.14 -3.94 6.57
N GLY A 299 5.25 -2.97 6.82
CA GLY A 299 5.15 -1.76 6.02
C GLY A 299 6.10 -0.66 6.50
N ARG A 300 6.72 0.04 5.54
CA ARG A 300 7.62 1.15 5.80
C ARG A 300 6.95 2.50 5.59
N LEU A 301 6.31 2.70 4.44
CA LEU A 301 5.47 3.85 4.14
C LEU A 301 4.04 3.36 3.94
N VAL A 302 3.23 3.42 4.98
CA VAL A 302 1.86 2.90 4.94
C VAL A 302 0.85 3.91 5.44
N GLY A 303 -0.39 3.75 4.99
CA GLY A 303 -1.54 4.42 5.57
C GLY A 303 -2.30 3.45 6.47
N VAL A 304 -2.46 3.79 7.73
CA VAL A 304 -3.27 3.03 8.68
C VAL A 304 -4.60 3.72 8.84
N ASP A 305 -5.68 3.00 8.58
CA ASP A 305 -7.05 3.49 8.74
C ASP A 305 -7.67 2.84 9.97
N PHE A 306 -8.24 3.66 10.86
CA PHE A 306 -8.90 3.16 12.06
C PHE A 306 -10.14 3.98 12.45
N ILE A 307 -11.06 3.35 13.16
CA ILE A 307 -12.16 4.01 13.87
C ILE A 307 -11.71 4.24 15.31
N PRO A 308 -11.71 5.49 15.81
CA PRO A 308 -11.39 5.77 17.20
C PRO A 308 -12.39 5.11 18.14
N SER A 309 -11.95 4.71 19.31
CA SER A 309 -12.87 4.31 20.38
C SER A 309 -13.59 5.53 20.96
N LYS A 310 -14.68 5.30 21.69
CA LYS A 310 -15.39 6.38 22.41
C LYS A 310 -14.50 7.03 23.47
N ASN A 311 -13.63 6.27 24.10
CA ASN A 311 -12.64 6.75 25.05
C ASN A 311 -11.23 6.58 24.49
N ARG A 312 -10.82 7.54 23.63
CA ARG A 312 -9.58 7.52 22.87
C ARG A 312 -8.31 7.34 23.72
N GLU A 313 -8.33 7.84 24.97
CA GLU A 313 -7.16 7.78 25.86
C GLU A 313 -7.00 6.42 26.54
N LYS A 314 -8.07 5.63 26.67
CA LYS A 314 -8.09 4.40 27.47
C LYS A 314 -8.35 3.14 26.68
N GLU A 315 -8.94 3.26 25.50
CA GLU A 315 -9.35 2.12 24.68
C GLU A 315 -8.69 2.17 23.31
N GLN A 316 -8.20 1.01 22.86
CA GLN A 316 -7.61 0.87 21.53
C GLN A 316 -8.61 1.25 20.44
N PRO A 317 -8.16 1.93 19.36
CA PRO A 317 -8.94 2.14 18.16
C PRO A 317 -9.19 0.79 17.45
N TYR A 318 -10.21 0.76 16.60
CA TYR A 318 -10.43 -0.38 15.70
C TYR A 318 -9.65 -0.19 14.41
N ILE A 319 -8.56 -0.94 14.22
CA ILE A 319 -7.81 -0.94 12.97
C ILE A 319 -8.68 -1.56 11.87
N LEU A 320 -8.92 -0.81 10.80
CA LEU A 320 -9.75 -1.22 9.68
C LEU A 320 -8.93 -1.85 8.54
N GLU A 321 -7.84 -1.17 8.18
CA GLU A 321 -6.95 -1.59 7.10
C GLU A 321 -5.58 -0.90 7.20
N VAL A 322 -4.60 -1.52 6.55
CA VAL A 322 -3.28 -0.94 6.31
C VAL A 322 -3.05 -0.90 4.81
N ASN A 323 -2.74 0.28 4.29
CA ASN A 323 -2.55 0.53 2.87
C ASN A 323 -1.06 0.59 2.55
N SER A 324 -0.55 -0.35 1.73
CA SER A 324 0.87 -0.41 1.33
C SER A 324 1.29 0.70 0.37
N MET A 325 0.34 1.33 -0.30
CA MET A 325 0.56 2.43 -1.25
C MET A 325 -0.38 3.58 -0.91
N PRO A 326 -0.19 4.23 0.25
CA PRO A 326 -1.16 5.19 0.74
C PRO A 326 -1.28 6.40 -0.19
N GLY A 327 -2.50 6.88 -0.37
CA GLY A 327 -2.75 8.23 -0.84
C GLY A 327 -2.54 9.19 0.32
N PHE A 328 -1.55 10.06 0.22
CA PHE A 328 -1.23 11.06 1.27
C PHE A 328 -1.49 12.50 0.83
N GLY A 329 -2.05 12.71 -0.36
CA GLY A 329 -2.36 14.05 -0.89
C GLY A 329 -3.33 14.85 -0.02
N GLY A 330 -4.28 14.19 0.66
CA GLY A 330 -5.16 14.85 1.62
C GLY A 330 -4.40 15.42 2.82
N ILE A 331 -3.49 14.64 3.40
CA ILE A 331 -2.65 15.08 4.53
C ILE A 331 -1.64 16.14 4.08
N GLU A 332 -1.04 16.00 2.88
CA GLU A 332 -0.14 17.02 2.30
C GLU A 332 -0.83 18.39 2.16
N LYS A 333 -2.13 18.42 1.84
CA LYS A 333 -2.92 19.67 1.79
C LYS A 333 -3.12 20.29 3.16
N LEU A 334 -3.32 19.47 4.19
CA LEU A 334 -3.52 19.91 5.57
C LEU A 334 -2.20 20.25 6.29
N GLN A 335 -1.14 19.56 5.92
CA GLN A 335 0.21 19.69 6.49
C GLN A 335 1.23 19.60 5.36
N LYS A 336 1.68 20.78 4.87
CA LYS A 336 2.65 20.85 3.77
C LYS A 336 4.01 20.29 4.18
N GLY A 337 4.67 19.65 3.22
CA GLY A 337 6.05 19.15 3.40
C GLY A 337 6.18 17.66 3.67
N LEU A 338 5.08 16.95 3.91
CA LEU A 338 5.07 15.51 4.19
C LEU A 338 5.80 14.72 3.09
N THR A 339 5.56 15.05 1.82
CA THR A 339 6.21 14.37 0.69
C THR A 339 7.72 14.64 0.66
N ALA A 340 8.15 15.87 0.98
CA ALA A 340 9.56 16.20 1.10
C ALA A 340 10.24 15.45 2.25
N ASP A 341 9.56 15.30 3.38
CA ASP A 341 10.04 14.54 4.54
C ASP A 341 10.22 13.05 4.19
N ILE A 342 9.27 12.44 3.45
CA ILE A 342 9.40 11.07 2.95
C ILE A 342 10.69 10.92 2.12
N LEU A 343 10.91 11.81 1.17
CA LEU A 343 12.06 11.73 0.27
C LEU A 343 13.39 12.01 0.99
N THR A 344 13.39 12.97 1.91
CA THR A 344 14.56 13.32 2.73
C THR A 344 14.96 12.16 3.65
N HIS A 345 13.98 11.47 4.25
CA HIS A 345 14.23 10.30 5.09
C HIS A 345 15.08 9.24 4.38
N PHE A 346 14.84 9.02 3.08
CA PHE A 346 15.58 8.04 2.30
C PHE A 346 16.94 8.54 1.76
N LYS A 347 17.33 9.79 1.98
CA LYS A 347 18.70 10.24 1.74
C LYS A 347 19.69 9.59 2.70
N ASN A 348 19.28 9.29 3.93
CA ASN A 348 20.08 8.49 4.84
C ASN A 348 20.07 7.02 4.40
N ARG A 349 21.22 6.51 3.94
CA ARG A 349 21.38 5.14 3.42
C ARG A 349 21.19 4.07 4.49
N GLU A 350 21.34 4.37 5.76
CA GLU A 350 21.05 3.43 6.85
C GLU A 350 19.57 3.06 6.85
N ASN A 351 18.69 3.99 6.44
CA ASN A 351 17.27 3.73 6.32
C ASN A 351 16.94 2.70 5.21
N TRP A 352 17.84 2.45 4.24
CA TRP A 352 17.63 1.43 3.21
C TRP A 352 17.87 0.01 3.75
N ARG A 353 18.78 -0.16 4.70
CA ARG A 353 19.15 -1.45 5.27
C ARG A 353 18.11 -2.03 6.22
N LYS A 354 17.25 -1.21 6.80
CA LYS A 354 16.22 -1.63 7.77
C LYS A 354 15.24 -2.68 7.24
N GLN A 355 15.12 -2.81 5.92
CA GLN A 355 14.26 -3.80 5.27
C GLN A 355 14.81 -5.25 5.40
N TRP A 356 16.12 -5.41 5.54
CA TRP A 356 16.81 -6.72 5.45
C TRP A 356 17.17 -7.35 6.81
N GLU A 357 17.13 -6.59 7.90
CA GLU A 357 17.48 -7.08 9.23
C GLU A 357 16.35 -7.86 9.92
N ASN A 358 15.15 -7.83 9.38
CA ASN A 358 14.01 -8.54 9.92
C ASN A 358 14.08 -10.06 9.66
N LYS A 359 13.63 -10.84 10.63
CA LYS A 359 13.61 -12.30 10.84
C LYS A 359 13.78 -13.22 9.62
N TRP A 360 13.38 -12.79 8.42
CA TRP A 360 13.39 -13.61 7.20
C TRP A 360 14.81 -13.88 6.66
N TYR A 361 15.68 -12.88 6.64
CA TYR A 361 17.08 -13.07 6.21
C TYR A 361 17.83 -13.98 7.19
N LYS A 362 17.53 -13.87 8.50
CA LYS A 362 18.05 -14.82 9.50
C LYS A 362 17.51 -16.24 9.25
N HIS A 363 16.22 -16.36 8.95
CA HIS A 363 15.60 -17.67 8.65
C HIS A 363 16.08 -18.25 7.34
N TRP A 364 16.24 -17.45 6.28
CA TRP A 364 16.81 -17.86 5.00
C TRP A 364 18.28 -18.29 5.12
N LYS A 365 19.11 -17.55 5.87
CA LYS A 365 20.50 -17.98 6.19
C LYS A 365 20.54 -19.30 6.96
N ILE A 366 19.62 -19.52 7.88
CA ILE A 366 19.49 -20.77 8.63
C ILE A 366 19.10 -21.91 7.67
N MET A 367 18.12 -21.70 6.81
CA MET A 367 17.68 -22.69 5.81
C MET A 367 18.78 -23.01 4.79
N GLN A 368 19.50 -22.02 4.30
CA GLN A 368 20.67 -22.24 3.42
C GLN A 368 21.78 -23.03 4.13
N LYS A 369 22.03 -22.75 5.40
CA LYS A 369 23.04 -23.47 6.19
C LYS A 369 22.66 -24.95 6.38
N HIS A 370 21.39 -25.24 6.63
CA HIS A 370 20.87 -26.61 6.71
C HIS A 370 20.85 -27.32 5.36
N ARG A 371 20.55 -26.61 4.27
CA ARG A 371 20.59 -27.17 2.91
C ARG A 371 22.00 -27.56 2.47
N LEU A 372 23.00 -26.75 2.80
CA LEU A 372 24.41 -27.02 2.51
C LEU A 372 25.01 -28.14 3.41
N GLN A 373 24.46 -28.34 4.61
CA GLN A 373 24.87 -29.46 5.47
C GLN A 373 24.30 -30.80 5.00
N ASN A 374 23.08 -30.79 4.41
CA ASN A 374 22.45 -32.02 3.90
C ASN A 374 22.94 -32.45 2.51
N ILE A 375 23.66 -31.61 1.76
CA ILE A 375 24.29 -31.96 0.46
C ILE A 375 25.63 -32.66 0.66
N ARG A 376 26.17 -32.71 1.87
CA ARG A 376 27.46 -33.42 2.17
C ARG A 376 27.30 -34.92 2.44
N TRP A 377 26.09 -35.48 2.36
CA TRP A 377 25.77 -36.89 2.62
C TRP A 377 25.02 -37.58 1.46
N MET A 378 25.22 -37.13 0.22
CA MET A 378 24.83 -37.86 -0.98
C MET A 378 26.06 -38.02 -1.89
#